data_b9ad3a2dc187dddb43d9f512f844d793
#
_entry.id   b9ad3a2dc187dddb43d9f512f844d793
#
_cell.length_a   1.000
_cell.length_b   1.000
_cell.length_c   1.000
_cell.angle_alpha   90.00
_cell.angle_beta   90.00
_cell.angle_gamma   90.00
#
_symmetry.space_group_name_H-M   'P 1'
#
loop_
_entity.id
_entity.type
_entity.pdbx_description
1 polymer ?
#
loop_
_entity_poly.entity_id
_entity_poly.type
_entity_poly.pdbx_seq_one_letter_code
_entity_poly.pdbx_strand_id
1 'polypeptide(L)'
;MKLLEKILSFFLSFILKKKELLTTSNTEGSTENSKQMEAPIKRIPPFKTETEAKERYGQILGNTWENESKWMVIYQTPDWFQECVVNSATGRPCNKIYMNKDMVDPFTAALSLVKDRGLEKELKTFDGCWMVRDVRGIPGKTSTHSYGLAIDLNAKENPLGGPVKFSNEFIKCFTDVGFTAGAYFKRVDGQHFSFAWE
;
A
#
# COMPACT_ATOMS: atom_id res chain seq x y z
N MET A 1 20.52 -48.38 17.47
CA MET A 1 20.11 -47.85 18.79
C MET A 1 20.73 -46.51 19.10
N LYS A 2 22.08 -46.30 19.07
CA LYS A 2 22.75 -45.06 19.49
C LYS A 2 22.42 -43.76 18.72
N LEU A 3 21.91 -43.84 17.48
CA LEU A 3 21.56 -42.66 16.69
C LEU A 3 20.17 -42.09 17.05
N LEU A 4 19.21 -42.97 17.36
CA LEU A 4 17.85 -42.57 17.78
C LEU A 4 17.88 -41.88 19.17
N GLU A 5 18.71 -42.34 20.09
CA GLU A 5 18.86 -41.74 21.41
C GLU A 5 19.47 -40.33 21.36
N LYS A 6 20.42 -40.08 20.46
CA LYS A 6 20.98 -38.74 20.24
C LYS A 6 19.96 -37.75 19.66
N ILE A 7 19.10 -38.20 18.72
CA ILE A 7 18.05 -37.36 18.14
C ILE A 7 16.98 -37.03 19.19
N LEU A 8 16.58 -38.01 20.00
CA LEU A 8 15.60 -37.82 21.07
C LEU A 8 16.13 -36.86 22.16
N SER A 9 17.39 -36.98 22.55
CA SER A 9 18.06 -36.11 23.51
C SER A 9 18.14 -34.66 23.01
N PHE A 10 18.39 -34.46 21.71
CA PHE A 10 18.43 -33.14 21.10
C PHE A 10 17.04 -32.47 21.10
N PHE A 11 15.98 -33.22 20.76
CA PHE A 11 14.61 -32.72 20.82
C PHE A 11 14.14 -32.41 22.24
N LEU A 12 14.48 -33.24 23.22
CA LEU A 12 14.16 -32.98 24.65
C LEU A 12 14.83 -31.71 25.17
N SER A 13 16.11 -31.49 24.83
CA SER A 13 16.83 -30.30 25.24
C SER A 13 16.25 -29.02 24.62
N PHE A 14 15.76 -29.10 23.40
CA PHE A 14 15.11 -27.98 22.70
C PHE A 14 13.75 -27.64 23.31
N ILE A 15 12.97 -28.65 23.72
CA ILE A 15 11.68 -28.47 24.40
C ILE A 15 11.86 -27.90 25.81
N LEU A 16 12.84 -28.36 26.55
CA LEU A 16 13.16 -27.85 27.89
C LEU A 16 13.63 -26.39 27.86
N LYS A 17 14.49 -26.03 26.91
CA LYS A 17 14.95 -24.65 26.72
C LYS A 17 13.79 -23.68 26.33
N LYS A 18 12.79 -24.18 25.57
CA LYS A 18 11.59 -23.41 25.23
C LYS A 18 10.64 -23.24 26.43
N LYS A 19 10.65 -24.19 27.37
CA LYS A 19 9.83 -24.13 28.59
C LYS A 19 10.46 -23.19 29.65
N GLU A 20 11.76 -23.11 29.75
CA GLU A 20 12.46 -22.15 30.60
C GLU A 20 12.27 -20.70 30.15
N LEU A 21 12.20 -20.45 28.83
CA LEU A 21 11.89 -19.10 28.29
C LEU A 21 10.45 -18.65 28.57
N LEU A 22 9.53 -19.57 28.87
CA LEU A 22 8.11 -19.27 29.12
C LEU A 22 7.79 -19.12 30.61
N THR A 23 8.71 -19.50 31.53
CA THR A 23 8.48 -19.42 32.98
C THR A 23 9.17 -18.25 33.69
N THR A 24 9.93 -17.44 32.96
CA THR A 24 10.64 -16.26 33.52
C THR A 24 9.87 -14.93 33.26
N SER A 25 8.61 -14.98 32.81
CA SER A 25 7.83 -13.77 32.53
C SER A 25 6.62 -13.55 33.45
N ASN A 26 6.68 -14.00 34.71
CA ASN A 26 5.68 -13.63 35.70
C ASN A 26 6.35 -13.31 37.06
N THR A 27 6.79 -12.07 37.23
CA THR A 27 6.74 -11.34 38.50
C THR A 27 7.02 -9.86 38.25
N GLU A 28 6.01 -9.09 38.58
CA GLU A 28 5.97 -7.71 39.09
C GLU A 28 6.50 -6.53 38.22
N GLY A 29 5.53 -5.76 37.75
CA GLY A 29 5.34 -4.37 38.20
C GLY A 29 6.34 -3.35 37.67
N SER A 30 5.95 -2.74 36.60
CA SER A 30 5.91 -1.29 36.44
C SER A 30 5.72 -0.92 34.97
N THR A 31 4.68 -0.16 34.71
CA THR A 31 4.37 0.55 33.50
C THR A 31 5.56 1.40 33.07
N GLU A 32 6.38 0.91 32.14
CA GLU A 32 7.12 1.76 31.23
C GLU A 32 6.81 1.27 29.83
N ASN A 33 5.85 1.99 29.25
CA ASN A 33 5.46 1.96 27.86
C ASN A 33 6.67 2.44 27.05
N SER A 34 7.58 1.53 26.69
CA SER A 34 8.61 1.80 25.71
C SER A 34 7.91 1.93 24.36
N LYS A 35 7.29 3.10 24.13
CA LYS A 35 7.12 3.65 22.79
C LYS A 35 8.52 3.65 22.17
N GLN A 36 8.84 2.64 21.39
CA GLN A 36 9.84 2.80 20.34
C GLN A 36 9.30 3.97 19.51
N MET A 37 9.91 5.14 19.72
CA MET A 37 9.77 6.26 18.83
C MET A 37 10.41 5.82 17.51
N GLU A 38 9.58 5.26 16.61
CA GLU A 38 9.96 5.19 15.21
C GLU A 38 10.35 6.62 14.81
N ALA A 39 11.54 6.76 14.22
CA ALA A 39 12.00 8.02 13.69
C ALA A 39 10.88 8.58 12.79
N PRO A 40 10.57 9.87 12.87
CA PRO A 40 9.48 10.45 12.11
C PRO A 40 9.72 10.13 10.62
N ILE A 41 8.84 9.31 10.04
CA ILE A 41 8.83 9.00 8.61
C ILE A 41 8.76 10.36 7.92
N LYS A 42 9.80 10.70 7.16
CA LYS A 42 9.86 11.96 6.41
C LYS A 42 8.84 11.87 5.29
N ARG A 43 7.58 12.14 5.60
CA ARG A 43 6.50 12.13 4.63
C ARG A 43 6.75 13.23 3.61
N ILE A 44 6.91 12.83 2.36
CA ILE A 44 6.89 13.77 1.25
C ILE A 44 5.44 14.24 1.12
N PRO A 45 5.17 15.55 1.09
CA PRO A 45 3.81 16.03 0.86
C PRO A 45 3.36 15.61 -0.55
N PRO A 46 2.04 15.37 -0.76
CA PRO A 46 1.52 15.05 -2.06
C PRO A 46 1.82 16.19 -3.05
N PHE A 47 2.14 15.82 -4.30
CA PHE A 47 2.41 16.80 -5.35
C PHE A 47 1.12 17.53 -5.73
N LYS A 48 1.18 18.86 -5.77
CA LYS A 48 0.02 19.70 -6.08
C LYS A 48 -0.14 19.95 -7.57
N THR A 49 0.94 19.80 -8.35
CA THR A 49 0.95 20.10 -9.78
C THR A 49 1.78 19.08 -10.55
N GLU A 50 1.48 18.93 -11.84
CA GLU A 50 2.30 18.15 -12.77
C GLU A 50 3.73 18.71 -12.88
N THR A 51 3.89 20.02 -12.76
CA THR A 51 5.18 20.70 -12.80
C THR A 51 6.09 20.22 -11.68
N GLU A 52 5.59 20.18 -10.44
CA GLU A 52 6.36 19.67 -9.29
C GLU A 52 6.81 18.21 -9.50
N ALA A 53 5.95 17.37 -10.08
CA ALA A 53 6.33 15.99 -10.37
C ALA A 53 7.35 15.91 -11.52
N LYS A 54 7.25 16.75 -12.56
CA LYS A 54 8.24 16.83 -13.63
C LYS A 54 9.61 17.28 -13.13
N GLU A 55 9.63 18.24 -12.21
CA GLU A 55 10.88 18.70 -11.58
C GLU A 55 11.55 17.57 -10.78
N ARG A 56 10.76 16.75 -10.08
CA ARG A 56 11.28 15.66 -9.27
C ARG A 56 11.63 14.41 -10.08
N TYR A 57 10.74 13.98 -10.97
CA TYR A 57 10.83 12.68 -11.64
C TYR A 57 11.26 12.79 -13.11
N GLY A 58 11.23 13.98 -13.69
CA GLY A 58 11.48 14.21 -15.11
C GLY A 58 10.24 14.07 -15.99
N GLN A 59 10.42 14.33 -17.28
CA GLN A 59 9.37 14.21 -18.29
C GLN A 59 9.15 12.73 -18.62
N ILE A 60 7.90 12.25 -18.60
CA ILE A 60 7.57 10.84 -18.85
C ILE A 60 6.93 10.66 -20.23
N LEU A 61 5.89 11.47 -20.56
CA LEU A 61 5.20 11.35 -21.85
C LEU A 61 6.09 11.79 -22.99
N GLY A 62 6.12 10.96 -24.04
CA GLY A 62 6.92 11.20 -25.26
C GLY A 62 8.40 10.81 -25.15
N ASN A 63 8.87 10.42 -23.97
CA ASN A 63 10.22 9.92 -23.72
C ASN A 63 10.16 8.57 -23.02
N THR A 64 11.22 7.76 -23.20
CA THR A 64 11.42 6.60 -22.34
C THR A 64 11.71 7.10 -20.93
N TRP A 65 11.05 6.52 -19.91
CA TRP A 65 11.35 6.88 -18.53
C TRP A 65 12.72 6.32 -18.12
N GLU A 66 13.76 7.06 -18.40
CA GLU A 66 15.15 6.67 -18.15
C GLU A 66 15.47 6.41 -16.67
N ASN A 67 14.65 7.01 -15.77
CA ASN A 67 14.84 6.93 -14.33
C ASN A 67 13.86 5.96 -13.64
N GLU A 68 13.18 5.07 -14.36
CA GLU A 68 12.21 4.13 -13.78
C GLU A 68 12.81 3.35 -12.61
N SER A 69 14.01 2.79 -12.79
CA SER A 69 14.72 2.06 -11.72
C SER A 69 15.09 2.92 -10.50
N LYS A 70 15.14 4.24 -10.66
CA LYS A 70 15.42 5.19 -9.57
C LYS A 70 14.20 5.47 -8.71
N TRP A 71 13.01 5.43 -9.30
CA TRP A 71 11.79 5.89 -8.65
C TRP A 71 10.77 4.79 -8.37
N MET A 72 10.76 3.74 -9.19
CA MET A 72 9.80 2.65 -9.06
C MET A 72 10.35 1.51 -8.22
N VAL A 73 9.49 0.95 -7.40
CA VAL A 73 9.78 -0.21 -6.54
C VAL A 73 8.66 -1.22 -6.61
N ILE A 74 8.96 -2.46 -6.26
CA ILE A 74 7.95 -3.50 -6.02
C ILE A 74 7.58 -3.43 -4.54
N TYR A 75 6.38 -2.95 -4.27
CA TYR A 75 5.77 -2.98 -2.95
C TYR A 75 5.17 -4.35 -2.68
N GLN A 76 5.58 -5.00 -1.59
CA GLN A 76 4.98 -6.25 -1.12
C GLN A 76 3.76 -5.91 -0.27
N THR A 77 2.60 -6.37 -0.67
CA THR A 77 1.36 -6.11 0.06
C THR A 77 1.28 -6.94 1.34
N PRO A 78 0.61 -6.46 2.40
CA PRO A 78 0.38 -7.25 3.61
C PRO A 78 -0.42 -8.53 3.32
N ASP A 79 -0.21 -9.58 4.13
CA ASP A 79 -0.89 -10.87 3.95
C ASP A 79 -2.42 -10.73 3.94
N TRP A 80 -2.97 -9.95 4.86
CA TRP A 80 -4.40 -9.70 4.91
C TRP A 80 -4.95 -9.03 3.64
N PHE A 81 -4.15 -8.18 2.96
CA PHE A 81 -4.53 -7.58 1.68
C PHE A 81 -4.60 -8.63 0.58
N GLN A 82 -3.65 -9.57 0.56
CA GLN A 82 -3.62 -10.67 -0.40
C GLN A 82 -4.80 -11.63 -0.22
N GLU A 83 -5.31 -11.78 1.02
CA GLU A 83 -6.46 -12.61 1.33
C GLU A 83 -7.78 -12.05 0.77
N CYS A 84 -7.91 -10.73 0.67
CA CYS A 84 -9.16 -10.08 0.25
C CYS A 84 -9.09 -9.39 -1.11
N VAL A 85 -7.89 -9.12 -1.67
CA VAL A 85 -7.73 -8.37 -2.92
C VAL A 85 -7.10 -9.23 -4.01
N VAL A 86 -7.79 -9.34 -5.14
CA VAL A 86 -7.25 -9.94 -6.35
C VAL A 86 -6.79 -8.87 -7.33
N ASN A 87 -5.71 -9.14 -8.04
CA ASN A 87 -5.33 -8.34 -9.19
C ASN A 87 -6.30 -8.65 -10.34
N SER A 88 -7.05 -7.65 -10.78
CA SER A 88 -8.12 -7.81 -11.77
C SER A 88 -7.63 -8.30 -13.14
N ALA A 89 -6.39 -7.99 -13.51
CA ALA A 89 -5.80 -8.44 -14.77
C ALA A 89 -5.41 -9.92 -14.76
N THR A 90 -5.12 -10.49 -13.60
CA THR A 90 -4.62 -11.88 -13.47
C THR A 90 -5.58 -12.81 -12.75
N GLY A 91 -6.55 -12.29 -12.00
CA GLY A 91 -7.43 -13.05 -11.12
C GLY A 91 -6.73 -13.71 -9.92
N ARG A 92 -5.47 -13.36 -9.64
CA ARG A 92 -4.67 -13.92 -8.55
C ARG A 92 -4.61 -12.96 -7.37
N PRO A 93 -4.34 -13.44 -6.14
CA PRO A 93 -4.07 -12.57 -4.99
C PRO A 93 -3.06 -11.48 -5.34
N CYS A 94 -3.37 -10.24 -4.95
CA CYS A 94 -2.50 -9.10 -5.23
C CYS A 94 -1.38 -9.04 -4.19
N ASN A 95 -0.30 -9.80 -4.41
CA ASN A 95 0.82 -9.90 -3.48
C ASN A 95 1.90 -8.83 -3.68
N LYS A 96 1.89 -8.14 -4.80
CA LYS A 96 2.85 -7.07 -5.12
C LYS A 96 2.24 -6.02 -6.03
N ILE A 97 2.70 -4.78 -5.86
CA ILE A 97 2.31 -3.63 -6.67
C ILE A 97 3.58 -2.91 -7.12
N TYR A 98 3.69 -2.62 -8.41
CA TYR A 98 4.75 -1.78 -8.94
C TYR A 98 4.33 -0.32 -8.83
N MET A 99 4.99 0.45 -7.96
CA MET A 99 4.61 1.82 -7.63
C MET A 99 5.81 2.73 -7.41
N ASN A 100 5.57 4.03 -7.36
CA ASN A 100 6.61 4.99 -7.00
C ASN A 100 6.99 4.81 -5.53
N LYS A 101 8.30 4.83 -5.24
CA LYS A 101 8.81 4.68 -3.87
C LYS A 101 8.27 5.75 -2.91
N ASP A 102 7.96 6.95 -3.43
CA ASP A 102 7.43 8.05 -2.62
C ASP A 102 5.95 7.82 -2.22
N MET A 103 5.25 6.88 -2.89
CA MET A 103 3.89 6.48 -2.53
C MET A 103 3.86 5.32 -1.52
N VAL A 104 4.96 4.63 -1.29
CA VAL A 104 5.00 3.43 -0.42
C VAL A 104 4.52 3.73 1.01
N ASP A 105 5.12 4.71 1.66
CA ASP A 105 4.78 5.05 3.06
C ASP A 105 3.34 5.54 3.21
N PRO A 106 2.83 6.51 2.42
CA PRO A 106 1.44 6.92 2.51
C PRO A 106 0.46 5.80 2.16
N PHE A 107 0.77 4.94 1.18
CA PHE A 107 -0.08 3.80 0.86
C PHE A 107 -0.10 2.78 2.00
N THR A 108 1.05 2.47 2.61
CA THR A 108 1.12 1.60 3.79
C THR A 108 0.30 2.17 4.95
N ALA A 109 0.38 3.49 5.19
CA ALA A 109 -0.42 4.14 6.22
C ALA A 109 -1.92 4.07 5.92
N ALA A 110 -2.34 4.27 4.66
CA ALA A 110 -3.75 4.10 4.27
C ALA A 110 -4.24 2.69 4.53
N LEU A 111 -3.47 1.67 4.14
CA LEU A 111 -3.81 0.26 4.38
C LEU A 111 -3.89 -0.07 5.88
N SER A 112 -3.00 0.50 6.71
CA SER A 112 -3.06 0.35 8.17
C SER A 112 -4.38 0.92 8.71
N LEU A 113 -4.79 2.11 8.27
CA LEU A 113 -6.08 2.70 8.68
C LEU A 113 -7.28 1.86 8.22
N VAL A 114 -7.22 1.28 7.00
CA VAL A 114 -8.27 0.35 6.53
C VAL A 114 -8.38 -0.85 7.47
N LYS A 115 -7.25 -1.44 7.85
CA LYS A 115 -7.21 -2.59 8.77
C LYS A 115 -7.68 -2.24 10.16
N ASP A 116 -7.17 -1.14 10.74
CA ASP A 116 -7.48 -0.69 12.08
C ASP A 116 -8.97 -0.33 12.26
N ARG A 117 -9.62 0.12 11.17
CA ARG A 117 -11.04 0.47 11.15
C ARG A 117 -11.96 -0.70 10.74
N GLY A 118 -11.41 -1.88 10.44
CA GLY A 118 -12.18 -3.07 10.05
C GLY A 118 -12.86 -2.94 8.69
N LEU A 119 -12.25 -2.18 7.76
CA LEU A 119 -12.83 -1.85 6.44
C LEU A 119 -12.29 -2.73 5.31
N GLU A 120 -11.54 -3.80 5.61
CA GLU A 120 -10.92 -4.70 4.63
C GLU A 120 -11.94 -5.31 3.67
N LYS A 121 -13.17 -5.53 4.16
CA LYS A 121 -14.27 -6.11 3.36
C LYS A 121 -14.73 -5.22 2.19
N GLU A 122 -14.38 -3.93 2.22
CA GLU A 122 -14.65 -3.04 1.10
C GLU A 122 -13.68 -3.22 -0.06
N LEU A 123 -12.49 -3.79 0.19
CA LEU A 123 -11.50 -4.10 -0.84
C LEU A 123 -11.85 -5.42 -1.54
N LYS A 124 -11.73 -5.44 -2.87
CA LYS A 124 -11.97 -6.62 -3.72
C LYS A 124 -10.92 -6.78 -4.81
N THR A 125 -10.64 -5.71 -5.55
CA THR A 125 -9.70 -5.76 -6.67
C THR A 125 -8.69 -4.62 -6.62
N PHE A 126 -7.49 -4.94 -7.06
CA PHE A 126 -6.48 -3.99 -7.50
C PHE A 126 -6.55 -3.92 -9.03
N ASP A 127 -6.75 -2.72 -9.56
CA ASP A 127 -7.04 -2.50 -10.97
C ASP A 127 -5.92 -1.76 -11.73
N GLY A 128 -4.94 -1.20 -11.00
CA GLY A 128 -3.75 -0.61 -11.59
C GLY A 128 -3.08 0.42 -10.70
N CYS A 129 -1.78 0.62 -10.97
CA CYS A 129 -1.00 1.68 -10.34
C CYS A 129 -0.17 2.44 -11.38
N TRP A 130 0.71 1.76 -12.11
CA TRP A 130 1.60 2.39 -13.07
C TRP A 130 1.18 2.13 -14.52
N MET A 131 0.98 3.24 -15.27
CA MET A 131 0.73 3.21 -16.71
C MET A 131 1.04 4.58 -17.32
N VAL A 132 1.98 4.63 -18.26
CA VAL A 132 2.39 5.87 -18.95
C VAL A 132 1.34 6.24 -19.99
N ARG A 133 0.56 7.27 -19.71
CA ARG A 133 -0.53 7.78 -20.57
C ARG A 133 -0.99 9.16 -20.16
N ASP A 134 -1.75 9.81 -21.04
CA ASP A 134 -2.56 10.97 -20.67
C ASP A 134 -3.77 10.59 -19.81
N VAL A 135 -4.32 11.56 -19.12
CA VAL A 135 -5.64 11.46 -18.48
C VAL A 135 -6.68 11.12 -19.54
N ARG A 136 -7.55 10.14 -19.27
CA ARG A 136 -8.56 9.69 -20.22
C ARG A 136 -9.48 10.83 -20.67
N GLY A 137 -9.44 11.16 -21.96
CA GLY A 137 -10.24 12.21 -22.58
C GLY A 137 -9.65 13.62 -22.45
N ILE A 138 -8.40 13.77 -21.96
CA ILE A 138 -7.72 15.06 -21.85
C ILE A 138 -6.30 14.92 -22.44
N PRO A 139 -6.16 14.97 -23.78
CA PRO A 139 -4.84 14.91 -24.42
C PRO A 139 -3.89 16.01 -23.91
N GLY A 140 -2.63 15.67 -23.71
CA GLY A 140 -1.59 16.57 -23.23
C GLY A 140 -1.55 16.79 -21.71
N LYS A 141 -2.52 16.23 -20.95
CA LYS A 141 -2.48 16.22 -19.49
C LYS A 141 -1.98 14.84 -19.01
N THR A 142 -0.79 14.77 -18.46
CA THR A 142 -0.19 13.53 -17.95
C THR A 142 -0.99 12.96 -16.78
N SER A 143 -1.35 11.68 -16.85
CA SER A 143 -1.99 10.98 -15.73
C SER A 143 -1.01 10.73 -14.60
N THR A 144 -1.46 10.82 -13.34
CA THR A 144 -0.68 10.50 -12.14
C THR A 144 -0.23 9.04 -12.10
N HIS A 145 -0.96 8.14 -12.77
CA HIS A 145 -0.51 6.76 -13.03
C HIS A 145 0.82 6.69 -13.80
N SER A 146 1.11 7.67 -14.65
CA SER A 146 2.37 7.71 -15.40
C SER A 146 3.59 7.83 -14.50
N TYR A 147 3.42 8.35 -13.31
CA TYR A 147 4.45 8.49 -12.28
C TYR A 147 4.40 7.38 -11.21
N GLY A 148 3.44 6.45 -11.31
CA GLY A 148 3.19 5.45 -10.27
C GLY A 148 2.72 6.06 -8.95
N LEU A 149 2.08 7.23 -9.01
CA LEU A 149 1.58 8.00 -7.85
C LEU A 149 0.06 7.89 -7.69
N ALA A 150 -0.57 6.97 -8.39
CA ALA A 150 -2.00 6.68 -8.24
C ALA A 150 -2.25 5.19 -8.18
N ILE A 151 -3.37 4.82 -7.59
CA ILE A 151 -3.83 3.45 -7.50
C ILE A 151 -5.34 3.39 -7.77
N ASP A 152 -5.75 2.43 -8.58
CA ASP A 152 -7.15 2.11 -8.83
C ASP A 152 -7.55 0.85 -8.08
N LEU A 153 -8.65 0.94 -7.32
CA LEU A 153 -9.20 -0.13 -6.49
C LEU A 153 -10.68 -0.33 -6.82
N ASN A 154 -11.12 -1.58 -6.95
CA ASN A 154 -12.53 -1.94 -7.20
C ASN A 154 -13.14 -1.21 -8.40
N ALA A 155 -12.44 -1.20 -9.54
CA ALA A 155 -12.87 -0.45 -10.74
C ALA A 155 -14.27 -0.85 -11.25
N LYS A 156 -14.64 -2.12 -11.10
CA LYS A 156 -15.95 -2.62 -11.50
C LYS A 156 -17.08 -2.01 -10.68
N GLU A 157 -16.87 -1.84 -9.38
CA GLU A 157 -17.84 -1.28 -8.45
C GLU A 157 -17.85 0.26 -8.45
N ASN A 158 -16.72 0.88 -8.79
CA ASN A 158 -16.50 2.32 -8.75
C ASN A 158 -16.03 2.87 -10.09
N PRO A 159 -16.75 2.61 -11.21
CA PRO A 159 -16.27 2.97 -12.53
C PRO A 159 -16.22 4.49 -12.74
N LEU A 160 -15.29 4.93 -13.60
CA LEU A 160 -15.17 6.33 -14.00
C LEU A 160 -16.51 6.88 -14.52
N GLY A 161 -16.98 7.97 -13.93
CA GLY A 161 -18.29 8.60 -14.23
C GLY A 161 -19.48 7.85 -13.64
N GLY A 162 -19.25 6.81 -12.85
CA GLY A 162 -20.27 6.00 -12.20
C GLY A 162 -20.44 6.30 -10.72
N PRO A 163 -21.25 5.49 -10.01
CA PRO A 163 -21.45 5.64 -8.58
C PRO A 163 -20.20 5.24 -7.79
N VAL A 164 -19.99 5.88 -6.65
CA VAL A 164 -18.99 5.50 -5.66
C VAL A 164 -19.64 4.51 -4.68
N LYS A 165 -19.00 3.36 -4.47
CA LYS A 165 -19.46 2.30 -3.57
C LYS A 165 -18.62 2.18 -2.31
N PHE A 166 -17.43 2.76 -2.28
CA PHE A 166 -16.65 2.88 -1.05
C PHE A 166 -17.39 3.75 -0.03
N SER A 167 -17.35 3.37 1.23
CA SER A 167 -17.84 4.21 2.32
C SER A 167 -16.98 5.48 2.46
N ASN A 168 -17.56 6.52 3.07
CA ASN A 168 -16.80 7.73 3.39
C ASN A 168 -15.64 7.41 4.35
N GLU A 169 -15.82 6.47 5.26
CA GLU A 169 -14.82 6.00 6.21
C GLU A 169 -13.65 5.34 5.49
N PHE A 170 -13.92 4.53 4.46
CA PHE A 170 -12.87 3.93 3.63
C PHE A 170 -12.10 5.02 2.85
N ILE A 171 -12.80 5.93 2.18
CA ILE A 171 -12.18 7.03 1.44
C ILE A 171 -11.30 7.86 2.38
N LYS A 172 -11.75 8.11 3.62
CA LYS A 172 -10.97 8.82 4.63
C LYS A 172 -9.67 8.12 5.02
N CYS A 173 -9.56 6.80 4.94
CA CYS A 173 -8.29 6.11 5.19
C CYS A 173 -7.19 6.59 4.25
N PHE A 174 -7.54 6.94 3.03
CA PHE A 174 -6.59 7.46 2.02
C PHE A 174 -6.41 8.98 2.15
N THR A 175 -7.49 9.74 2.29
CA THR A 175 -7.39 11.21 2.35
C THR A 175 -6.72 11.71 3.63
N ASP A 176 -6.89 11.02 4.76
CA ASP A 176 -6.25 11.36 6.05
C ASP A 176 -4.71 11.22 5.99
N VAL A 177 -4.18 10.47 5.02
CA VAL A 177 -2.73 10.30 4.81
C VAL A 177 -2.21 11.04 3.57
N GLY A 178 -3.02 11.88 2.95
CA GLY A 178 -2.62 12.80 1.90
C GLY A 178 -2.99 12.39 0.47
N PHE A 179 -3.75 11.31 0.27
CA PHE A 179 -4.27 11.01 -1.06
C PHE A 179 -5.43 11.96 -1.43
N THR A 180 -5.50 12.27 -2.70
CA THR A 180 -6.69 12.83 -3.33
C THR A 180 -7.57 11.66 -3.79
N ALA A 181 -8.87 11.68 -3.49
CA ALA A 181 -9.81 10.66 -3.90
C ALA A 181 -10.63 11.12 -5.10
N GLY A 182 -10.63 10.33 -6.17
CA GLY A 182 -11.40 10.60 -7.39
C GLY A 182 -12.91 10.58 -7.17
N ALA A 183 -13.38 10.06 -6.04
CA ALA A 183 -14.77 10.19 -5.58
C ALA A 183 -15.24 11.66 -5.47
N TYR A 184 -14.32 12.60 -5.30
CA TYR A 184 -14.60 14.02 -5.15
C TYR A 184 -14.30 14.86 -6.39
N PHE A 185 -13.92 14.23 -7.50
CA PHE A 185 -13.64 14.93 -8.75
C PHE A 185 -14.94 15.41 -9.42
N LYS A 186 -14.85 16.48 -10.22
CA LYS A 186 -15.98 16.93 -11.06
C LYS A 186 -16.49 15.81 -11.98
N ARG A 187 -15.57 15.04 -12.57
CA ARG A 187 -15.85 13.77 -13.24
C ARG A 187 -15.45 12.67 -12.27
N VAL A 188 -16.43 12.19 -11.52
CA VAL A 188 -16.24 11.18 -10.49
C VAL A 188 -15.44 9.98 -11.02
N ASP A 189 -14.40 9.57 -10.28
CA ASP A 189 -13.60 8.37 -10.53
C ASP A 189 -13.41 7.63 -9.23
N GLY A 190 -14.44 6.91 -8.80
CA GLY A 190 -14.53 6.35 -7.46
C GLY A 190 -13.46 5.30 -7.12
N GLN A 191 -12.85 4.68 -8.14
CA GLN A 191 -11.77 3.71 -7.99
C GLN A 191 -10.41 4.37 -7.67
N HIS A 192 -10.26 5.65 -8.05
CA HIS A 192 -8.97 6.33 -8.15
C HIS A 192 -8.56 7.02 -6.85
N PHE A 193 -7.34 6.71 -6.38
CA PHE A 193 -6.68 7.39 -5.27
C PHE A 193 -5.29 7.84 -5.73
N SER A 194 -5.02 9.14 -5.70
CA SER A 194 -3.77 9.72 -6.17
C SER A 194 -3.00 10.41 -5.05
N PHE A 195 -1.71 10.12 -4.93
CA PHE A 195 -0.77 10.85 -4.05
C PHE A 195 -0.12 12.03 -4.80
N ALA A 196 -0.90 12.66 -5.63
CA ALA A 196 -0.50 13.75 -6.51
C ALA A 196 -1.72 14.61 -6.89
N TRP A 197 -1.48 15.59 -7.78
CA TRP A 197 -2.54 16.45 -8.33
C TRP A 197 -3.59 15.66 -9.13
N GLU A 198 -4.72 16.34 -9.36
CA GLU A 198 -5.76 15.94 -10.34
C GLU A 198 -6.36 17.20 -11.06
#